data_af15d55ab26d435a8abb52549d056602
#
_entry.id   af15d55ab26d435a8abb52549d056602
#
_cell.length_a   1.000
_cell.length_b   1.000
_cell.length_c   1.000
_cell.angle_alpha   90.00
_cell.angle_beta   90.00
_cell.angle_gamma   90.00
#
_symmetry.space_group_name_H-M   'P 1'
#
loop_
_entity.id
_entity.type
_entity.pdbx_description
1 polymer ?
#
loop_
_entity_poly.entity_id
_entity_poly.type
_entity_poly.pdbx_seq_one_letter_code
_entity_poly.pdbx_strand_id
1 'polypeptide(L)'
;MVSDGTRWPEVPPRPDLPALEHAVLEQWARDDVFRRSVEQRSEGSVWTFYEGPPTANGRPGVHHVESRVFKDVFPRYRTMKGRSVRRKGGWDCHGLPVELEVERELGLDSKADIEAYGIEEFNARCRESVQRYVGAFEELTERIGFWIDTDDAYRTMDP
;
A
#
# COMPACT_ATOMS: atom_id res chain seq x y z
N MET A 1 34.47 22.75 32.17
CA MET A 1 34.84 22.72 30.75
C MET A 1 33.78 21.87 30.06
N VAL A 2 32.83 22.51 29.41
CA VAL A 2 31.81 21.85 28.60
C VAL A 2 32.50 21.52 27.30
N SER A 3 32.75 20.24 27.07
CA SER A 3 33.36 19.73 25.86
C SER A 3 32.41 19.92 24.67
N ASP A 4 32.95 20.60 23.74
CA ASP A 4 32.82 20.42 22.30
C ASP A 4 31.43 20.05 21.77
N GLY A 5 30.89 21.08 21.24
CA GLY A 5 29.66 21.21 20.58
C GLY A 5 29.35 20.14 19.54
N THR A 6 28.37 19.36 19.85
CA THR A 6 27.50 18.82 18.81
C THR A 6 26.82 20.01 18.14
N ARG A 7 27.53 20.60 17.17
CA ARG A 7 26.96 21.67 16.37
C ARG A 7 25.86 21.03 15.54
N TRP A 8 24.63 21.33 15.90
CA TRP A 8 23.48 20.91 15.10
C TRP A 8 23.70 21.36 13.63
N PRO A 9 23.37 20.51 12.66
CA PRO A 9 23.48 20.91 11.26
C PRO A 9 22.65 22.16 11.01
N GLU A 10 23.14 23.03 10.17
CA GLU A 10 22.42 24.23 9.75
C GLU A 10 21.15 23.82 9.01
N VAL A 11 20.01 24.25 9.49
CA VAL A 11 18.71 23.97 8.87
C VAL A 11 18.37 25.13 7.93
N PRO A 12 18.15 24.89 6.63
CA PRO A 12 17.77 25.93 5.70
C PRO A 12 16.42 26.55 6.10
N PRO A 13 16.24 27.88 5.92
CA PRO A 13 15.00 28.57 6.27
C PRO A 13 13.76 28.06 5.52
N ARG A 14 13.97 27.44 4.37
CA ARG A 14 12.95 26.79 3.53
C ARG A 14 13.47 25.41 3.14
N PRO A 15 13.11 24.35 3.88
CA PRO A 15 13.51 23.01 3.53
C PRO A 15 12.82 22.55 2.24
N ASP A 16 13.55 21.87 1.39
CA ASP A 16 12.98 21.12 0.26
C ASP A 16 12.41 19.79 0.80
N LEU A 17 11.12 19.80 1.14
CA LEU A 17 10.45 18.63 1.70
C LEU A 17 10.45 17.44 0.75
N PRO A 18 10.18 17.57 -0.56
CA PRO A 18 10.28 16.44 -1.48
C PRO A 18 11.67 15.81 -1.54
N ALA A 19 12.72 16.61 -1.58
CA ALA A 19 14.10 16.10 -1.56
C ALA A 19 14.44 15.38 -0.25
N LEU A 20 13.98 15.93 0.89
CA LEU A 20 14.16 15.31 2.19
C LEU A 20 13.42 13.96 2.28
N GLU A 21 12.20 13.88 1.80
CA GLU A 21 11.41 12.65 1.77
C GLU A 21 12.10 11.57 0.92
N HIS A 22 12.60 11.91 -0.27
CA HIS A 22 13.36 10.97 -1.10
C HIS A 22 14.60 10.45 -0.39
N ALA A 23 15.38 11.33 0.24
CA ALA A 23 16.56 10.93 1.00
C ALA A 23 16.22 9.97 2.16
N VAL A 24 15.10 10.18 2.85
CA VAL A 24 14.63 9.29 3.91
C VAL A 24 14.20 7.93 3.34
N LEU A 25 13.47 7.90 2.23
CA LEU A 25 13.05 6.65 1.57
C LEU A 25 14.27 5.83 1.10
N GLU A 26 15.25 6.48 0.49
CA GLU A 26 16.50 5.84 0.10
C GLU A 26 17.27 5.27 1.30
N GLN A 27 17.30 6.00 2.42
CA GLN A 27 17.90 5.49 3.65
C GLN A 27 17.12 4.27 4.18
N TRP A 28 15.81 4.32 4.21
CA TRP A 28 14.98 3.19 4.69
C TRP A 28 15.18 1.95 3.82
N ALA A 29 15.26 2.11 2.51
CA ALA A 29 15.53 1.01 1.59
C ALA A 29 16.93 0.42 1.81
N ARG A 30 17.97 1.26 1.88
CA ARG A 30 19.34 0.83 2.12
C ARG A 30 19.53 0.08 3.44
N ASP A 31 18.89 0.57 4.50
CA ASP A 31 19.02 0.05 5.85
C ASP A 31 17.98 -1.04 6.17
N ASP A 32 17.08 -1.36 5.23
CA ASP A 32 16.01 -2.35 5.35
C ASP A 32 15.15 -2.13 6.62
N VAL A 33 14.75 -0.88 6.83
CA VAL A 33 14.18 -0.43 8.10
C VAL A 33 12.85 -1.10 8.40
N PHE A 34 11.99 -1.28 7.40
CA PHE A 34 10.68 -1.91 7.57
C PHE A 34 10.84 -3.38 8.02
N ARG A 35 11.58 -4.20 7.29
CA ARG A 35 11.78 -5.61 7.64
C ARG A 35 12.41 -5.74 9.03
N ARG A 36 13.44 -4.97 9.32
CA ARG A 36 14.08 -4.95 10.64
C ARG A 36 13.12 -4.55 11.75
N SER A 37 12.17 -3.64 11.50
CA SER A 37 11.16 -3.24 12.48
C SER A 37 10.23 -4.39 12.87
N VAL A 38 9.96 -5.32 11.94
CA VAL A 38 9.16 -6.53 12.17
C VAL A 38 10.00 -7.58 12.90
N GLU A 39 11.21 -7.88 12.39
CA GLU A 39 12.10 -8.93 12.91
C GLU A 39 12.54 -8.67 14.36
N GLN A 40 12.86 -7.44 14.72
CA GLN A 40 13.23 -7.06 16.08
C GLN A 40 12.15 -7.35 17.13
N ARG A 41 10.95 -7.68 16.73
CA ARG A 41 9.81 -7.95 17.60
C ARG A 41 9.23 -9.35 17.41
N SER A 42 9.96 -10.24 16.75
CA SER A 42 9.53 -11.63 16.47
C SER A 42 9.08 -12.38 17.72
N GLU A 43 9.78 -12.17 18.85
CA GLU A 43 9.46 -12.76 20.14
C GLU A 43 8.37 -12.01 20.93
N GLY A 44 7.90 -10.89 20.42
CA GLY A 44 6.84 -10.12 21.03
C GLY A 44 5.47 -10.80 20.91
N SER A 45 4.56 -10.47 21.83
CA SER A 45 3.18 -10.96 21.69
C SER A 45 2.54 -10.42 20.40
N VAL A 46 1.90 -11.31 19.65
CA VAL A 46 1.32 -11.01 18.34
C VAL A 46 0.20 -9.98 18.42
N TRP A 47 0.21 -9.03 17.53
CA TRP A 47 -0.93 -8.19 17.21
C TRP A 47 -1.20 -8.27 15.71
N THR A 48 -2.35 -8.84 15.37
CA THR A 48 -2.72 -9.13 13.99
C THR A 48 -3.20 -7.88 13.26
N PHE A 49 -2.68 -7.66 12.06
CA PHE A 49 -3.11 -6.63 11.14
C PHE A 49 -3.21 -7.23 9.74
N TYR A 50 -4.37 -7.06 9.13
CA TYR A 50 -4.60 -7.26 7.71
C TYR A 50 -5.09 -5.95 7.10
N GLU A 51 -4.59 -5.60 5.94
CA GLU A 51 -5.10 -4.44 5.23
C GLU A 51 -6.57 -4.64 4.84
N GLY A 52 -7.41 -3.60 4.98
CA GLY A 52 -8.64 -3.45 4.23
C GLY A 52 -8.24 -3.08 2.80
N PRO A 53 -8.32 -4.03 1.84
CA PRO A 53 -7.59 -3.90 0.59
C PRO A 53 -8.22 -2.87 -0.34
N PRO A 54 -7.42 -2.07 -1.06
CA PRO A 54 -7.95 -1.23 -2.12
C PRO A 54 -8.26 -2.07 -3.35
N THR A 55 -9.23 -1.62 -4.14
CA THR A 55 -9.45 -2.10 -5.50
C THR A 55 -8.53 -1.31 -6.45
N ALA A 56 -7.59 -1.99 -7.11
CA ALA A 56 -6.66 -1.36 -8.04
C ALA A 56 -7.24 -1.22 -9.46
N ASN A 57 -8.47 -0.70 -9.56
CA ASN A 57 -9.20 -0.50 -10.82
C ASN A 57 -9.02 0.89 -11.44
N GLY A 58 -8.16 1.73 -10.86
CA GLY A 58 -7.82 3.07 -11.34
C GLY A 58 -6.58 3.61 -10.64
N ARG A 59 -6.11 4.80 -11.05
CA ARG A 59 -4.97 5.43 -10.38
C ARG A 59 -5.33 5.82 -8.95
N PRO A 60 -4.41 5.65 -7.98
CA PRO A 60 -4.65 6.04 -6.60
C PRO A 60 -4.86 7.56 -6.48
N GLY A 61 -5.79 7.97 -5.62
CA GLY A 61 -6.09 9.37 -5.32
C GLY A 61 -5.82 9.73 -3.87
N VAL A 62 -6.07 10.99 -3.51
CA VAL A 62 -5.80 11.54 -2.16
C VAL A 62 -6.55 10.78 -1.05
N HIS A 63 -7.75 10.31 -1.30
CA HIS A 63 -8.52 9.50 -0.34
C HIS A 63 -7.84 8.17 0.00
N HIS A 64 -7.06 7.60 -0.93
CA HIS A 64 -6.25 6.42 -0.65
C HIS A 64 -5.07 6.76 0.28
N VAL A 65 -4.46 7.94 0.12
CA VAL A 65 -3.41 8.43 1.04
C VAL A 65 -3.97 8.59 2.44
N GLU A 66 -5.10 9.27 2.59
CA GLU A 66 -5.76 9.48 3.87
C GLU A 66 -6.04 8.16 4.60
N SER A 67 -6.69 7.22 3.91
CA SER A 67 -7.00 5.92 4.51
C SER A 67 -5.75 5.14 4.93
N ARG A 68 -4.66 5.21 4.15
CA ARG A 68 -3.39 4.56 4.47
C ARG A 68 -2.69 5.18 5.67
N VAL A 69 -2.71 6.50 5.79
CA VAL A 69 -2.16 7.19 6.95
C VAL A 69 -2.85 6.73 8.23
N PHE A 70 -4.17 6.68 8.25
CA PHE A 70 -4.91 6.16 9.41
C PHE A 70 -4.57 4.70 9.72
N LYS A 71 -4.48 3.85 8.72
CA LYS A 71 -4.12 2.43 8.91
C LYS A 71 -2.72 2.28 9.48
N ASP A 72 -1.74 3.05 8.98
CA ASP A 72 -0.32 2.90 9.34
C ASP A 72 -0.03 3.29 10.81
N VAL A 73 -0.79 4.22 11.36
CA VAL A 73 -0.62 4.67 12.76
C VAL A 73 -0.73 3.51 13.75
N PHE A 74 -1.71 2.62 13.58
CA PHE A 74 -1.96 1.53 14.52
C PHE A 74 -0.87 0.47 14.54
N PRO A 75 -0.43 -0.11 13.39
CA PRO A 75 0.67 -1.06 13.36
C PRO A 75 1.98 -0.46 13.87
N ARG A 76 2.30 0.78 13.49
CA ARG A 76 3.49 1.48 14.02
C ARG A 76 3.44 1.63 15.53
N TYR A 77 2.34 2.11 16.06
CA TYR A 77 2.16 2.25 17.50
C TYR A 77 2.31 0.91 18.23
N ARG A 78 1.69 -0.16 17.72
CA ARG A 78 1.79 -1.49 18.32
C ARG A 78 3.21 -2.04 18.25
N THR A 79 3.92 -1.83 17.14
CA THR A 79 5.34 -2.19 17.01
C THR A 79 6.21 -1.42 18.03
N MET A 80 5.97 -0.11 18.19
CA MET A 80 6.67 0.71 19.19
C MET A 80 6.38 0.24 20.63
N LYS A 81 5.21 -0.35 20.88
CA LYS A 81 4.84 -0.96 22.18
C LYS A 81 5.40 -2.38 22.35
N GLY A 82 6.29 -2.83 21.47
CA GLY A 82 6.97 -4.14 21.57
C GLY A 82 6.16 -5.32 21.06
N ARG A 83 5.06 -5.08 20.31
CA ARG A 83 4.27 -6.16 19.71
C ARG A 83 4.92 -6.68 18.44
N SER A 84 4.77 -7.97 18.18
CA SER A 84 5.04 -8.57 16.87
C SER A 84 3.86 -8.27 15.94
N VAL A 85 4.11 -7.48 14.91
CA VAL A 85 3.08 -7.02 13.97
C VAL A 85 3.52 -7.37 12.55
N ARG A 86 2.98 -8.47 12.03
CA ARG A 86 3.04 -8.73 10.58
C ARG A 86 2.02 -7.81 9.90
N ARG A 87 2.46 -7.08 8.88
CA ARG A 87 1.66 -6.08 8.20
C ARG A 87 1.32 -6.58 6.80
N LYS A 88 0.42 -7.57 6.75
CA LYS A 88 0.02 -8.20 5.50
C LYS A 88 -0.81 -7.25 4.66
N GLY A 89 -0.34 -6.97 3.43
CA GLY A 89 -1.06 -6.24 2.41
C GLY A 89 -2.18 -7.05 1.77
N GLY A 90 -3.00 -6.40 0.97
CA GLY A 90 -4.06 -7.07 0.23
C GLY A 90 -4.57 -6.26 -0.94
N TRP A 91 -5.23 -6.96 -1.88
CA TRP A 91 -5.88 -6.39 -3.06
C TRP A 91 -7.31 -6.86 -3.15
N ASP A 92 -8.24 -5.91 -3.29
CA ASP A 92 -9.63 -6.21 -3.62
C ASP A 92 -9.75 -6.40 -5.13
N CYS A 93 -10.15 -7.59 -5.54
CA CYS A 93 -10.06 -8.03 -6.92
C CYS A 93 -11.41 -8.32 -7.57
N HIS A 94 -12.53 -7.95 -6.94
CA HIS A 94 -13.87 -8.23 -7.47
C HIS A 94 -14.91 -7.20 -7.03
N GLY A 95 -16.13 -7.41 -7.51
CA GLY A 95 -17.28 -6.57 -7.20
C GLY A 95 -17.52 -5.48 -8.25
N LEU A 96 -18.61 -4.75 -8.03
CA LEU A 96 -19.17 -3.76 -8.97
C LEU A 96 -18.14 -2.74 -9.50
N PRO A 97 -17.18 -2.20 -8.72
CA PRO A 97 -16.22 -1.26 -9.26
C PRO A 97 -15.33 -1.83 -10.37
N VAL A 98 -14.98 -3.11 -10.30
CA VAL A 98 -14.19 -3.79 -11.33
C VAL A 98 -15.04 -4.06 -12.56
N GLU A 99 -16.26 -4.56 -12.35
CA GLU A 99 -17.20 -4.87 -13.44
C GLU A 99 -17.54 -3.63 -14.26
N LEU A 100 -17.89 -2.52 -13.61
CA LEU A 100 -18.21 -1.25 -14.28
C LEU A 100 -17.04 -0.69 -15.10
N GLU A 101 -15.79 -0.89 -14.66
CA GLU A 101 -14.63 -0.44 -15.43
C GLU A 101 -14.47 -1.29 -16.69
N VAL A 102 -14.61 -2.61 -16.56
CA VAL A 102 -14.51 -3.53 -17.70
C VAL A 102 -15.68 -3.36 -18.66
N GLU A 103 -16.92 -3.19 -18.18
CA GLU A 103 -18.08 -2.85 -19.01
C GLU A 103 -17.81 -1.60 -19.87
N ARG A 104 -17.28 -0.55 -19.24
CA ARG A 104 -16.94 0.70 -19.93
C ARG A 104 -15.85 0.48 -20.99
N GLU A 105 -14.80 -0.29 -20.66
CA GLU A 105 -13.72 -0.61 -21.61
C GLU A 105 -14.21 -1.39 -22.82
N LEU A 106 -15.15 -2.31 -22.62
CA LEU A 106 -15.71 -3.18 -23.66
C LEU A 106 -16.91 -2.56 -24.37
N GLY A 107 -17.45 -1.45 -23.88
CA GLY A 107 -18.66 -0.81 -24.41
C GLY A 107 -19.91 -1.66 -24.22
N LEU A 108 -20.01 -2.36 -23.09
CA LEU A 108 -21.16 -3.16 -22.71
C LEU A 108 -22.09 -2.32 -21.80
N ASP A 109 -23.35 -2.19 -22.19
CA ASP A 109 -24.30 -1.31 -21.51
C ASP A 109 -25.36 -2.08 -20.69
N SER A 110 -25.39 -3.40 -20.81
CA SER A 110 -26.39 -4.22 -20.12
C SER A 110 -25.88 -5.61 -19.75
N LYS A 111 -26.60 -6.22 -18.80
CA LYS A 111 -26.35 -7.63 -18.43
C LYS A 111 -26.45 -8.58 -19.64
N ALA A 112 -27.37 -8.30 -20.57
CA ALA A 112 -27.53 -9.11 -21.77
C ALA A 112 -26.30 -9.02 -22.69
N ASP A 113 -25.64 -7.87 -22.75
CA ASP A 113 -24.40 -7.70 -23.51
C ASP A 113 -23.26 -8.49 -22.89
N ILE A 114 -23.16 -8.54 -21.56
CA ILE A 114 -22.18 -9.36 -20.84
C ILE A 114 -22.42 -10.84 -21.10
N GLU A 115 -23.68 -11.29 -21.05
CA GLU A 115 -24.03 -12.69 -21.34
C GLU A 115 -23.71 -13.04 -22.81
N ALA A 116 -23.94 -12.11 -23.75
CA ALA A 116 -23.60 -12.28 -25.15
C ALA A 116 -22.08 -12.25 -25.42
N TYR A 117 -21.33 -11.43 -24.68
CA TYR A 117 -19.87 -11.39 -24.73
C TYR A 117 -19.23 -12.70 -24.24
N GLY A 118 -19.83 -13.29 -23.21
CA GLY A 118 -19.37 -14.49 -22.53
C GLY A 118 -18.93 -14.21 -21.11
N ILE A 119 -19.56 -14.90 -20.14
CA ILE A 119 -19.29 -14.68 -18.71
C ILE A 119 -17.84 -15.04 -18.34
N GLU A 120 -17.31 -16.10 -18.94
CA GLU A 120 -15.93 -16.55 -18.69
C GLU A 120 -14.92 -15.53 -19.20
N GLU A 121 -15.12 -15.03 -20.42
CA GLU A 121 -14.30 -14.01 -21.07
C GLU A 121 -14.37 -12.69 -20.31
N PHE A 122 -15.56 -12.29 -19.87
CA PHE A 122 -15.74 -11.10 -19.05
C PHE A 122 -15.00 -11.20 -17.71
N ASN A 123 -15.12 -12.33 -17.02
CA ASN A 123 -14.41 -12.58 -15.77
C ASN A 123 -12.88 -12.60 -15.98
N ALA A 124 -12.39 -13.12 -17.11
CA ALA A 124 -10.97 -13.07 -17.43
C ALA A 124 -10.48 -11.62 -17.59
N ARG A 125 -11.27 -10.77 -18.25
CA ARG A 125 -10.98 -9.33 -18.35
C ARG A 125 -10.99 -8.63 -17.01
N CYS A 126 -11.94 -8.96 -16.12
CA CYS A 126 -11.96 -8.43 -14.75
C CYS A 126 -10.68 -8.80 -13.99
N ARG A 127 -10.22 -10.04 -14.04
CA ARG A 127 -8.97 -10.47 -13.42
C ARG A 127 -7.74 -9.75 -13.97
N GLU A 128 -7.71 -9.48 -15.26
CA GLU A 128 -6.64 -8.70 -15.89
C GLU A 128 -6.67 -7.24 -15.44
N SER A 129 -7.86 -6.63 -15.42
CA SER A 129 -8.06 -5.22 -15.05
C SER A 129 -7.55 -4.92 -13.63
N VAL A 130 -7.84 -5.77 -12.64
CA VAL A 130 -7.44 -5.53 -11.23
C VAL A 130 -5.94 -5.59 -10.99
N GLN A 131 -5.14 -6.13 -11.92
CA GLN A 131 -3.68 -6.12 -11.83
C GLN A 131 -3.05 -4.87 -12.45
N ARG A 132 -3.78 -4.14 -13.26
CA ARG A 132 -3.25 -3.03 -14.09
C ARG A 132 -2.66 -1.89 -13.27
N TYR A 133 -3.27 -1.55 -12.16
CA TYR A 133 -2.88 -0.40 -11.34
C TYR A 133 -2.16 -0.79 -10.05
N VAL A 134 -1.90 -2.07 -9.81
CA VAL A 134 -1.18 -2.55 -8.61
C VAL A 134 0.15 -1.82 -8.45
N GLY A 135 0.97 -1.74 -9.50
CA GLY A 135 2.24 -1.04 -9.44
C GLY A 135 2.12 0.45 -9.06
N ALA A 136 1.08 1.14 -9.55
CA ALA A 136 0.84 2.54 -9.17
C ALA A 136 0.45 2.70 -7.69
N PHE A 137 -0.26 1.71 -7.13
CA PHE A 137 -0.58 1.68 -5.70
C PHE A 137 0.64 1.31 -4.84
N GLU A 138 1.52 0.43 -5.32
CA GLU A 138 2.78 0.09 -4.65
C GLU A 138 3.71 1.30 -4.62
N GLU A 139 3.88 1.99 -5.75
CA GLU A 139 4.63 3.24 -5.83
C GLU A 139 4.09 4.30 -4.84
N LEU A 140 2.76 4.49 -4.78
CA LEU A 140 2.15 5.38 -3.80
C LEU A 140 2.43 4.93 -2.37
N THR A 141 2.29 3.64 -2.08
CA THR A 141 2.53 3.04 -0.77
C THR A 141 3.95 3.33 -0.28
N GLU A 142 4.93 3.11 -1.14
CA GLU A 142 6.32 3.43 -0.88
C GLU A 142 6.53 4.94 -0.71
N ARG A 143 5.98 5.74 -1.62
CA ARG A 143 6.15 7.21 -1.62
C ARG A 143 5.63 7.89 -0.36
N ILE A 144 4.52 7.42 0.21
CA ILE A 144 3.96 7.95 1.47
C ILE A 144 4.57 7.30 2.71
N GLY A 145 5.48 6.35 2.55
CA GLY A 145 6.11 5.63 3.65
C GLY A 145 5.16 4.73 4.44
N PHE A 146 4.11 4.21 3.81
CA PHE A 146 3.22 3.24 4.43
C PHE A 146 3.91 1.87 4.50
N TRP A 147 4.25 1.44 5.70
CA TRP A 147 4.96 0.18 5.93
C TRP A 147 4.01 -1.02 5.95
N ILE A 148 3.92 -1.70 4.84
CA ILE A 148 3.09 -2.88 4.63
C ILE A 148 3.81 -3.86 3.71
N ASP A 149 3.60 -5.15 3.95
CA ASP A 149 4.15 -6.22 3.14
C ASP A 149 3.23 -6.47 1.94
N THR A 150 3.66 -6.01 0.77
CA THR A 150 2.97 -6.20 -0.50
C THR A 150 3.44 -7.45 -1.24
N ASP A 151 4.61 -8.00 -0.90
CA ASP A 151 5.14 -9.22 -1.53
C ASP A 151 4.34 -10.47 -1.12
N ASP A 152 3.85 -10.49 0.15
CA ASP A 152 2.93 -11.51 0.68
C ASP A 152 1.48 -11.00 0.73
N ALA A 153 1.09 -10.12 -0.19
CA ALA A 153 -0.27 -9.59 -0.24
C ALA A 153 -1.29 -10.66 -0.63
N TYR A 154 -2.41 -10.72 0.11
CA TYR A 154 -3.54 -11.55 -0.30
C TYR A 154 -4.36 -10.87 -1.39
N ARG A 155 -5.02 -11.67 -2.21
CA ARG A 155 -6.00 -11.19 -3.19
C ARG A 155 -7.34 -11.80 -2.89
N THR A 156 -8.39 -10.99 -2.91
CA THR A 156 -9.75 -11.48 -2.58
C THR A 156 -10.29 -12.47 -3.61
N MET A 157 -9.66 -12.58 -4.78
CA MET A 157 -10.00 -13.57 -5.82
C MET A 157 -9.25 -14.91 -5.68
N ASP A 158 -8.26 -15.00 -4.78
CA ASP A 158 -7.52 -16.24 -4.57
C ASP A 158 -8.36 -17.19 -3.69
N PRO A 159 -8.25 -18.53 -3.87
CA PRO A 159 -9.00 -19.51 -3.11
C PRO A 159 -8.62 -19.59 -1.63
#